data_8ed0e4e8b242e9fb6264ea305fe06481
#
_entry.id   8ed0e4e8b242e9fb6264ea305fe06481
#
_cell.length_a   1.000
_cell.length_b   1.000
_cell.length_c   1.000
_cell.angle_alpha   90.00
_cell.angle_beta   90.00
_cell.angle_gamma   90.00
#
_symmetry.space_group_name_H-M   'P 1'
#
loop_
_entity.id
_entity.type
_entity.pdbx_description
1 polymer ?
#
loop_
_entity_poly.entity_id
_entity_poly.type
_entity_poly.pdbx_seq_one_letter_code
_entity_poly.pdbx_strand_id
1 'polypeptide(L)'
;GSPYYYSPYDEKIHDGYMFTDNGFWDTFRSQFPLTNILHPTMQGQYMQALLDAQEQCGWLPSWSFPSETGGMVGNHSISLLTDAWVKGIRTFDPEKALKAYAHEAMNKGPWGGANGRVRWKDYYQLGYIPYPESMGSTAQTLEYCYDDFCAYQLAKMTGNKFCLLYTSPSP
;
A
#
# COMPACT_ATOMS: atom_id res chain seq x y z
N GLY A 1 29.69 7.91 -4.84
CA GLY A 1 29.15 6.59 -4.50
C GLY A 1 27.66 6.53 -4.72
N SER A 2 27.11 5.33 -4.83
CA SER A 2 25.64 5.14 -4.86
C SER A 2 25.05 5.60 -3.53
N PRO A 3 23.80 6.09 -3.54
CA PRO A 3 23.11 6.40 -2.29
C PRO A 3 22.87 5.12 -1.48
N TYR A 4 22.91 5.25 -0.15
CA TYR A 4 22.59 4.17 0.77
C TYR A 4 21.85 4.73 1.99
N TYR A 5 21.08 3.84 2.65
CA TYR A 5 20.32 4.18 3.85
C TYR A 5 20.40 3.08 4.90
N TYR A 6 20.20 3.44 6.16
CA TYR A 6 19.95 2.51 7.25
C TYR A 6 18.42 2.29 7.35
N SER A 7 17.98 1.05 7.17
CA SER A 7 16.55 0.75 7.19
C SER A 7 15.99 0.72 8.62
N PRO A 8 14.87 1.41 8.89
CA PRO A 8 14.16 1.29 10.15
C PRO A 8 13.30 0.01 10.24
N TYR A 9 13.23 -0.79 9.17
CA TYR A 9 12.40 -2.00 9.11
C TYR A 9 13.15 -3.27 9.47
N ASP A 10 14.42 -3.40 9.08
CA ASP A 10 15.24 -4.59 9.35
C ASP A 10 16.60 -4.27 10.01
N GLU A 11 16.84 -3.00 10.35
CA GLU A 11 18.04 -2.50 11.03
C GLU A 11 19.35 -2.79 10.27
N LYS A 12 19.31 -2.75 8.93
CA LYS A 12 20.46 -2.97 8.06
C LYS A 12 20.71 -1.81 7.13
N ILE A 13 21.91 -1.78 6.54
CA ILE A 13 22.26 -0.85 5.49
C ILE A 13 21.90 -1.46 4.14
N HIS A 14 21.20 -0.67 3.32
CA HIS A 14 20.80 -1.02 1.96
C HIS A 14 21.19 0.06 0.97
N ASP A 15 21.42 -0.32 -0.27
CA ASP A 15 21.59 0.63 -1.38
C ASP A 15 20.24 1.24 -1.77
N GLY A 16 20.25 2.50 -2.20
CA GLY A 16 19.06 3.21 -2.68
C GLY A 16 18.55 4.27 -1.72
N TYR A 17 17.24 4.47 -1.70
CA TYR A 17 16.55 5.50 -0.92
C TYR A 17 15.46 4.89 -0.07
N MET A 18 15.32 5.37 1.16
CA MET A 18 14.17 5.08 2.02
C MET A 18 13.52 6.41 2.43
N PHE A 19 12.22 6.44 2.43
CA PHE A 19 11.44 7.62 2.82
C PHE A 19 10.53 7.23 3.99
N THR A 20 10.56 8.05 5.02
CA THR A 20 9.81 7.87 6.26
C THR A 20 8.98 9.11 6.58
N ASP A 21 8.36 9.14 7.76
CA ASP A 21 7.64 10.29 8.29
C ASP A 21 6.45 10.71 7.41
N ASN A 22 5.69 9.71 6.94
CA ASN A 22 4.54 9.93 6.09
C ASN A 22 3.37 8.99 6.43
N GLY A 23 2.17 9.57 6.54
CA GLY A 23 0.91 8.87 6.70
C GLY A 23 0.12 8.86 5.40
N PHE A 24 -0.08 7.68 4.82
CA PHE A 24 -0.64 7.60 3.47
C PHE A 24 -2.13 7.85 3.41
N TRP A 25 -2.87 7.65 4.49
CA TRP A 25 -4.29 7.98 4.58
C TRP A 25 -4.58 9.47 4.29
N ASP A 26 -3.66 10.36 4.67
CA ASP A 26 -3.75 11.78 4.36
C ASP A 26 -3.21 12.11 2.96
N THR A 27 -2.04 11.57 2.63
CA THR A 27 -1.22 12.07 1.52
C THR A 27 -1.56 11.48 0.17
N PHE A 28 -2.27 10.33 0.13
CA PHE A 28 -2.73 9.76 -1.15
C PHE A 28 -3.75 10.64 -1.86
N ARG A 29 -4.46 11.50 -1.12
CA ARG A 29 -5.57 12.33 -1.64
C ARG A 29 -5.09 13.43 -2.57
N SER A 30 -3.95 14.04 -2.28
CA SER A 30 -3.44 15.16 -3.10
C SER A 30 -1.92 15.25 -3.19
N GLN A 31 -1.18 15.05 -2.10
CA GLN A 31 0.28 15.24 -2.09
C GLN A 31 0.98 14.32 -3.09
N PHE A 32 0.78 13.01 -3.00
CA PHE A 32 1.40 12.06 -3.94
C PHE A 32 0.91 12.22 -5.38
N PRO A 33 -0.40 12.40 -5.65
CA PRO A 33 -0.89 12.73 -6.99
C PRO A 33 -0.23 13.97 -7.60
N LEU A 34 -0.01 15.02 -6.82
CA LEU A 34 0.69 16.22 -7.26
C LEU A 34 2.19 15.95 -7.49
N THR A 35 2.83 15.23 -6.58
CA THR A 35 4.25 14.89 -6.68
C THR A 35 4.54 13.99 -7.91
N ASN A 36 3.63 13.11 -8.29
CA ASN A 36 3.71 12.33 -9.53
C ASN A 36 3.84 13.21 -10.78
N ILE A 37 3.25 14.40 -10.77
CA ILE A 37 3.27 15.36 -11.88
C ILE A 37 4.53 16.25 -11.81
N LEU A 38 4.82 16.80 -10.63
CA LEU A 38 5.87 17.80 -10.45
C LEU A 38 7.28 17.19 -10.34
N HIS A 39 7.40 16.02 -9.71
CA HIS A 39 8.66 15.39 -9.38
C HIS A 39 8.67 13.87 -9.68
N PRO A 40 8.42 13.44 -10.92
CA PRO A 40 8.22 12.02 -11.25
C PRO A 40 9.44 11.14 -10.94
N THR A 41 10.66 11.66 -11.06
CA THR A 41 11.88 10.91 -10.72
C THR A 41 11.96 10.60 -9.23
N MET A 42 11.73 11.58 -8.38
CA MET A 42 11.70 11.39 -6.93
C MET A 42 10.53 10.48 -6.52
N GLN A 43 9.39 10.65 -7.16
CA GLN A 43 8.22 9.81 -6.91
C GLN A 43 8.49 8.33 -7.25
N GLY A 44 9.27 8.07 -8.30
CA GLY A 44 9.72 6.73 -8.62
C GLY A 44 10.58 6.10 -7.52
N GLN A 45 11.44 6.89 -6.87
CA GLN A 45 12.22 6.45 -5.72
C GLN A 45 11.31 6.15 -4.51
N TYR A 46 10.28 6.97 -4.27
CA TYR A 46 9.25 6.70 -3.26
C TYR A 46 8.55 5.36 -3.48
N MET A 47 8.13 5.10 -4.71
CA MET A 47 7.42 3.85 -5.05
C MET A 47 8.31 2.63 -4.86
N GLN A 48 9.58 2.72 -5.25
CA GLN A 48 10.54 1.65 -5.00
C GLN A 48 10.76 1.44 -3.50
N ALA A 49 10.91 2.52 -2.71
CA ALA A 49 11.10 2.43 -1.27
C ALA A 49 9.93 1.75 -0.53
N LEU A 50 8.69 1.87 -1.02
CA LEU A 50 7.55 1.12 -0.47
C LEU A 50 7.72 -0.39 -0.66
N LEU A 51 8.23 -0.82 -1.81
CA LEU A 51 8.49 -2.23 -2.09
C LEU A 51 9.72 -2.74 -1.33
N ASP A 52 10.75 -1.93 -1.19
CA ASP A 52 11.93 -2.26 -0.38
C ASP A 52 11.55 -2.43 1.10
N ALA A 53 10.72 -1.55 1.64
CA ALA A 53 10.17 -1.69 2.99
C ALA A 53 9.37 -3.00 3.15
N GLN A 54 8.55 -3.34 2.16
CA GLN A 54 7.80 -4.58 2.16
C GLN A 54 8.71 -5.81 2.12
N GLU A 55 9.78 -5.80 1.33
CA GLU A 55 10.77 -6.88 1.30
C GLU A 55 11.50 -7.03 2.64
N GLN A 56 11.73 -5.93 3.36
CA GLN A 56 12.46 -5.90 4.63
C GLN A 56 11.61 -6.32 5.84
N CYS A 57 10.34 -5.94 5.89
CA CYS A 57 9.47 -6.26 7.03
C CYS A 57 8.29 -7.19 6.71
N GLY A 58 8.08 -7.53 5.44
CA GLY A 58 6.98 -8.40 4.98
C GLY A 58 5.67 -7.68 4.69
N TRP A 59 5.56 -6.37 4.98
CA TRP A 59 4.33 -5.59 4.88
C TRP A 59 4.55 -4.26 4.16
N LEU A 60 3.57 -3.84 3.35
CA LEU A 60 3.58 -2.50 2.78
C LEU A 60 3.36 -1.46 3.90
N PRO A 61 4.13 -0.37 3.92
CA PRO A 61 3.93 0.68 4.89
C PRO A 61 2.56 1.36 4.73
N SER A 62 1.98 1.79 5.85
CA SER A 62 0.76 2.59 5.92
C SER A 62 1.02 3.93 6.60
N TRP A 63 1.77 3.91 7.68
CA TRP A 63 2.17 5.10 8.43
C TRP A 63 3.58 4.92 9.00
N SER A 64 4.58 5.33 8.22
CA SER A 64 5.99 5.23 8.60
C SER A 64 6.44 6.39 9.47
N PHE A 65 6.99 6.09 10.70
CA PHE A 65 7.52 7.12 11.60
C PHE A 65 8.52 6.55 12.64
N PRO A 66 9.77 6.33 12.34
CA PRO A 66 10.37 6.11 11.01
C PRO A 66 10.01 4.74 10.42
N SER A 67 9.72 3.72 11.24
CA SER A 67 9.16 2.44 10.81
C SER A 67 7.63 2.47 10.90
N GLU A 68 6.99 1.36 10.56
CA GLU A 68 5.53 1.26 10.61
C GLU A 68 4.98 1.42 12.03
N THR A 69 3.97 2.25 12.19
CA THR A 69 3.33 2.56 13.48
C THR A 69 1.93 1.97 13.63
N GLY A 70 1.34 1.44 12.56
CA GLY A 70 -0.03 0.92 12.57
C GLY A 70 -1.10 2.01 12.66
N GLY A 71 -0.78 3.25 12.33
CA GLY A 71 -1.71 4.38 12.38
C GLY A 71 -2.72 4.39 11.23
N MET A 72 -3.93 4.92 11.51
CA MET A 72 -5.03 5.11 10.58
C MET A 72 -5.60 3.81 9.99
N VAL A 73 -6.42 3.93 8.95
CA VAL A 73 -7.11 2.82 8.28
C VAL A 73 -6.76 2.79 6.79
N GLY A 74 -6.93 1.63 6.16
CA GLY A 74 -6.64 1.43 4.73
C GLY A 74 -5.23 0.96 4.44
N ASN A 75 -5.04 0.45 3.22
CA ASN A 75 -3.75 -0.04 2.71
C ASN A 75 -3.29 0.84 1.55
N HIS A 76 -3.25 2.15 1.76
CA HIS A 76 -3.13 3.15 0.68
C HIS A 76 -1.79 3.15 -0.07
N SER A 77 -0.79 2.38 0.35
CA SER A 77 0.41 2.14 -0.46
C SER A 77 0.06 1.66 -1.87
N ILE A 78 -0.99 0.82 -2.02
CA ILE A 78 -1.43 0.38 -3.35
C ILE A 78 -2.00 1.52 -4.18
N SER A 79 -2.70 2.46 -3.56
CA SER A 79 -3.20 3.67 -4.24
C SER A 79 -2.05 4.51 -4.81
N LEU A 80 -0.99 4.71 -4.01
CA LEU A 80 0.21 5.45 -4.43
C LEU A 80 0.90 4.78 -5.62
N LEU A 81 1.12 3.46 -5.53
CA LEU A 81 1.74 2.65 -6.58
C LEU A 81 0.90 2.66 -7.86
N THR A 82 -0.42 2.53 -7.73
CA THR A 82 -1.33 2.55 -8.87
C THR A 82 -1.35 3.91 -9.57
N ASP A 83 -1.48 5.01 -8.81
CA ASP A 83 -1.52 6.36 -9.36
C ASP A 83 -0.19 6.72 -10.06
N ALA A 84 0.95 6.34 -9.47
CA ALA A 84 2.26 6.50 -10.10
C ALA A 84 2.34 5.72 -11.43
N TRP A 85 1.84 4.47 -11.44
CA TRP A 85 1.82 3.66 -12.66
C TRP A 85 0.92 4.27 -13.75
N VAL A 86 -0.28 4.74 -13.40
CA VAL A 86 -1.20 5.42 -14.32
C VAL A 86 -0.53 6.64 -14.95
N LYS A 87 0.24 7.40 -14.18
CA LYS A 87 0.94 8.61 -14.63
C LYS A 87 2.28 8.35 -15.33
N GLY A 88 2.59 7.10 -15.63
CA GLY A 88 3.75 6.73 -16.47
C GLY A 88 5.05 6.48 -15.71
N ILE A 89 5.05 6.47 -14.38
CA ILE A 89 6.22 6.12 -13.57
C ILE A 89 6.43 4.60 -13.63
N ARG A 90 7.60 4.15 -14.10
CA ARG A 90 7.92 2.75 -14.40
C ARG A 90 9.18 2.25 -13.68
N THR A 91 9.55 2.87 -12.58
CA THR A 91 10.79 2.57 -11.85
C THR A 91 10.66 1.42 -10.85
N PHE A 92 9.47 0.86 -10.70
CA PHE A 92 9.18 -0.24 -9.78
C PHE A 92 8.47 -1.39 -10.49
N ASP A 93 8.49 -2.58 -9.89
CA ASP A 93 7.84 -3.77 -10.40
C ASP A 93 6.37 -3.84 -9.96
N PRO A 94 5.39 -3.69 -10.88
CA PRO A 94 3.98 -3.73 -10.53
C PRO A 94 3.50 -5.13 -10.10
N GLU A 95 4.17 -6.19 -10.52
CA GLU A 95 3.86 -7.56 -10.08
C GLU A 95 4.22 -7.75 -8.59
N LYS A 96 5.37 -7.21 -8.16
CA LYS A 96 5.73 -7.17 -6.74
C LYS A 96 4.71 -6.36 -5.94
N ALA A 97 4.30 -5.19 -6.45
CA ALA A 97 3.28 -4.35 -5.81
C ALA A 97 1.96 -5.10 -5.61
N LEU A 98 1.48 -5.80 -6.64
CA LEU A 98 0.25 -6.57 -6.57
C LEU A 98 0.35 -7.78 -5.61
N LYS A 99 1.49 -8.48 -5.59
CA LYS A 99 1.73 -9.58 -4.64
C LYS A 99 1.78 -9.08 -3.19
N ALA A 100 2.47 -7.97 -2.96
CA ALA A 100 2.53 -7.32 -1.66
C ALA A 100 1.13 -6.92 -1.18
N TYR A 101 0.34 -6.29 -2.04
CA TYR A 101 -1.03 -5.93 -1.70
C TYR A 101 -1.94 -7.13 -1.47
N ALA A 102 -1.82 -8.21 -2.25
CA ALA A 102 -2.59 -9.43 -2.02
C ALA A 102 -2.29 -10.02 -0.62
N HIS A 103 -1.03 -9.93 -0.18
CA HIS A 103 -0.66 -10.30 1.19
C HIS A 103 -1.34 -9.40 2.22
N GLU A 104 -1.33 -8.08 2.03
CA GLU A 104 -2.04 -7.10 2.87
C GLU A 104 -3.55 -7.41 2.97
N ALA A 105 -4.19 -7.62 1.82
CA ALA A 105 -5.64 -7.78 1.73
C ALA A 105 -6.17 -9.04 2.40
N MET A 106 -5.35 -10.09 2.51
CA MET A 106 -5.76 -11.42 2.98
C MET A 106 -5.16 -11.84 4.31
N ASN A 107 -4.52 -10.92 5.03
CA ASN A 107 -3.90 -11.19 6.32
C ASN A 107 -4.10 -10.03 7.30
N LYS A 108 -4.09 -10.35 8.58
CA LYS A 108 -4.01 -9.37 9.65
C LYS A 108 -2.55 -9.06 9.92
N GLY A 109 -2.18 -7.80 9.84
CA GLY A 109 -0.83 -7.36 10.12
C GLY A 109 -0.49 -7.29 11.61
N PRO A 110 0.81 -7.14 11.93
CA PRO A 110 1.30 -7.09 13.31
C PRO A 110 1.01 -5.75 14.01
N TRP A 111 0.84 -4.67 13.26
CA TRP A 111 0.70 -3.31 13.78
C TRP A 111 -0.74 -2.79 13.71
N GLY A 112 -1.61 -3.35 14.53
CA GLY A 112 -2.99 -2.85 14.63
C GLY A 112 -3.82 -3.05 13.37
N GLY A 113 -4.45 -1.99 12.86
CA GLY A 113 -5.40 -2.05 11.75
C GLY A 113 -4.88 -1.52 10.42
N ALA A 114 -3.67 -0.98 10.37
CA ALA A 114 -3.16 -0.29 9.18
C ALA A 114 -2.33 -1.19 8.26
N ASN A 115 -1.64 -2.20 8.81
CA ASN A 115 -1.00 -3.23 7.99
C ASN A 115 -1.84 -4.48 7.99
N GLY A 116 -2.05 -5.03 6.82
CA GLY A 116 -3.04 -6.06 6.63
C GLY A 116 -4.45 -5.53 6.82
N ARG A 117 -5.40 -6.42 6.97
CA ARG A 117 -6.81 -6.07 7.18
C ARG A 117 -7.36 -6.69 8.44
N VAL A 118 -7.84 -5.84 9.34
CA VAL A 118 -8.66 -6.29 10.47
C VAL A 118 -9.93 -6.91 9.89
N ARG A 119 -10.27 -8.13 10.36
CA ARG A 119 -11.48 -8.82 9.89
C ARG A 119 -11.57 -9.06 8.38
N TRP A 120 -10.43 -9.30 7.71
CA TRP A 120 -10.40 -9.53 6.27
C TRP A 120 -11.31 -10.68 5.81
N LYS A 121 -11.51 -11.72 6.63
CA LYS A 121 -12.42 -12.84 6.31
C LYS A 121 -13.87 -12.39 6.21
N ASP A 122 -14.30 -11.55 7.16
CA ASP A 122 -15.66 -11.01 7.16
C ASP A 122 -15.86 -10.07 5.98
N TYR A 123 -14.89 -9.17 5.75
CA TYR A 123 -14.92 -8.28 4.59
C TYR A 123 -15.05 -9.06 3.28
N TYR A 124 -14.29 -10.15 3.14
CA TYR A 124 -14.32 -10.99 1.94
C TYR A 124 -15.65 -11.75 1.78
N GLN A 125 -16.23 -12.24 2.88
CA GLN A 125 -17.45 -13.02 2.86
C GLN A 125 -18.72 -12.16 2.77
N LEU A 126 -18.73 -11.02 3.45
CA LEU A 126 -19.90 -10.17 3.62
C LEU A 126 -19.89 -8.93 2.72
N GLY A 127 -18.74 -8.57 2.16
CA GLY A 127 -18.53 -7.30 1.44
C GLY A 127 -18.39 -6.08 2.35
N TYR A 128 -18.35 -6.28 3.67
CA TYR A 128 -18.18 -5.20 4.65
C TYR A 128 -17.61 -5.72 5.98
N ILE A 129 -17.15 -4.81 6.83
CA ILE A 129 -16.69 -5.10 8.19
C ILE A 129 -17.86 -4.85 9.15
N PRO A 130 -18.35 -5.88 9.88
CA PRO A 130 -19.51 -5.73 10.75
C PRO A 130 -19.17 -4.93 12.03
N TYR A 131 -20.16 -4.20 12.53
CA TYR A 131 -20.19 -3.57 13.86
C TYR A 131 -20.87 -4.53 14.86
N PRO A 132 -20.50 -4.59 16.15
CA PRO A 132 -19.52 -3.73 16.87
C PRO A 132 -18.09 -4.30 16.92
N GLU A 133 -17.79 -5.28 16.15
CA GLU A 133 -16.55 -6.07 16.22
C GLU A 133 -15.27 -5.27 15.87
N SER A 134 -15.42 -4.11 15.22
CA SER A 134 -14.32 -3.21 14.91
C SER A 134 -14.76 -1.76 15.03
N MET A 135 -14.00 -0.96 15.79
CA MET A 135 -14.16 0.49 15.77
C MET A 135 -13.80 1.03 14.40
N GLY A 136 -14.63 1.91 13.85
CA GLY A 136 -14.43 2.47 12.52
C GLY A 136 -14.72 1.51 11.37
N SER A 137 -15.56 0.49 11.59
CA SER A 137 -15.90 -0.52 10.59
C SER A 137 -16.38 0.05 9.25
N THR A 138 -17.15 1.13 9.27
CA THR A 138 -17.59 1.83 8.06
C THR A 138 -16.42 2.44 7.29
N ALA A 139 -15.54 3.17 8.00
CA ALA A 139 -14.35 3.74 7.39
C ALA A 139 -13.44 2.66 6.81
N GLN A 140 -13.16 1.61 7.58
CA GLN A 140 -12.36 0.48 7.11
C GLN A 140 -12.96 -0.18 5.86
N THR A 141 -14.27 -0.39 5.82
CA THR A 141 -14.96 -0.97 4.65
C THR A 141 -14.76 -0.11 3.41
N LEU A 142 -14.96 1.21 3.53
CA LEU A 142 -14.85 2.13 2.40
C LEU A 142 -13.41 2.28 1.92
N GLU A 143 -12.45 2.38 2.82
CA GLU A 143 -11.03 2.51 2.46
C GLU A 143 -10.52 1.20 1.82
N TYR A 144 -10.88 0.04 2.34
CA TYR A 144 -10.52 -1.24 1.71
C TYR A 144 -11.14 -1.41 0.32
N CYS A 145 -12.37 -0.96 0.12
CA CYS A 145 -13.01 -0.98 -1.20
C CYS A 145 -12.25 -0.09 -2.21
N TYR A 146 -11.81 1.07 -1.79
CA TYR A 146 -10.99 1.97 -2.61
C TYR A 146 -9.62 1.35 -2.93
N ASP A 147 -8.95 0.77 -1.96
CA ASP A 147 -7.67 0.10 -2.15
C ASP A 147 -7.78 -1.09 -3.10
N ASP A 148 -8.85 -1.90 -2.98
CA ASP A 148 -9.15 -2.99 -3.90
C ASP A 148 -9.38 -2.48 -5.33
N PHE A 149 -10.09 -1.36 -5.47
CA PHE A 149 -10.26 -0.71 -6.78
C PHE A 149 -8.92 -0.29 -7.38
N CYS A 150 -8.01 0.29 -6.58
CA CYS A 150 -6.67 0.66 -7.04
C CYS A 150 -5.88 -0.57 -7.51
N ALA A 151 -5.86 -1.63 -6.71
CA ALA A 151 -5.19 -2.88 -7.08
C ALA A 151 -5.79 -3.51 -8.36
N TYR A 152 -7.12 -3.49 -8.49
CA TYR A 152 -7.80 -3.92 -9.71
C TYR A 152 -7.35 -3.13 -10.94
N GLN A 153 -7.26 -1.82 -10.84
CA GLN A 153 -6.80 -0.97 -11.95
C GLN A 153 -5.34 -1.31 -12.34
N LEU A 154 -4.45 -1.47 -11.37
CA LEU A 154 -3.06 -1.85 -11.63
C LEU A 154 -2.99 -3.24 -12.27
N ALA A 155 -3.71 -4.22 -11.75
CA ALA A 155 -3.77 -5.57 -12.30
C ALA A 155 -4.30 -5.58 -13.75
N LYS A 156 -5.33 -4.79 -14.03
CA LYS A 156 -5.89 -4.63 -15.39
C LYS A 156 -4.87 -4.05 -16.36
N MET A 157 -4.15 -3.01 -15.96
CA MET A 157 -3.14 -2.36 -16.81
C MET A 157 -1.92 -3.24 -17.07
N THR A 158 -1.58 -4.13 -16.14
CA THR A 158 -0.44 -5.04 -16.26
C THR A 158 -0.80 -6.42 -16.81
N GLY A 159 -2.08 -6.70 -17.02
CA GLY A 159 -2.56 -8.01 -17.48
C GLY A 159 -2.50 -9.11 -16.42
N ASN A 160 -2.36 -8.77 -15.15
CA ASN A 160 -2.27 -9.72 -14.05
C ASN A 160 -3.64 -10.31 -13.70
N LYS A 161 -3.94 -11.50 -14.22
CA LYS A 161 -5.22 -12.18 -14.03
C LYS A 161 -5.47 -12.67 -12.61
N PHE A 162 -4.41 -13.01 -11.87
CA PHE A 162 -4.54 -13.52 -10.50
C PHE A 162 -5.10 -12.46 -9.56
N CYS A 163 -4.54 -11.25 -9.61
CA CYS A 163 -5.03 -10.16 -8.78
C CYS A 163 -6.44 -9.67 -9.17
N LEU A 164 -6.84 -9.82 -10.44
CA LEU A 164 -8.20 -9.45 -10.87
C LEU A 164 -9.30 -10.27 -10.17
N LEU A 165 -9.01 -11.49 -9.74
CA LEU A 165 -9.97 -12.36 -9.04
C LEU A 165 -10.19 -11.96 -7.57
N TYR A 166 -9.17 -11.37 -6.95
CA TYR A 166 -9.17 -11.05 -5.50
C TYR A 166 -9.49 -9.59 -5.20
N THR A 167 -9.35 -8.72 -6.20
CA THR A 167 -9.54 -7.27 -6.06
C THR A 167 -10.75 -6.76 -6.84
N SER A 168 -11.59 -7.66 -7.36
CA SER A 168 -12.84 -7.23 -7.98
C SER A 168 -13.69 -6.53 -6.92
N PRO A 169 -14.06 -5.25 -7.12
CA PRO A 169 -14.99 -4.60 -6.21
C PRO A 169 -16.24 -5.48 -6.10
N SER A 170 -16.65 -5.75 -4.86
CA SER A 170 -17.92 -6.43 -4.64
C SER A 170 -19.03 -5.69 -5.39
N PRO A 171 -19.94 -6.40 -6.05
CA PRO A 171 -21.03 -5.81 -6.80
C PRO A 171 -21.93 -4.94 -5.94
#